data_72c724e4be68b4f992efeb20ea473e18
#
_entry.id   72c724e4be68b4f992efeb20ea473e18
#
_cell.length_a   1.000
_cell.length_b   1.000
_cell.length_c   1.000
_cell.angle_alpha   90.00
_cell.angle_beta   90.00
_cell.angle_gamma   90.00
#
_symmetry.space_group_name_H-M   'P 1'
#
loop_
_entity.id
_entity.type
_entity.pdbx_description
1 polymer ?
#
loop_
_entity_poly.entity_id
_entity_poly.type
_entity_poly.pdbx_seq_one_letter_code
_entity_poly.pdbx_strand_id
1 'polypeptide(L)' 'MITFKVEVEQEEDGRWLAEVLELPGVLAYGQDQDAAAAKVQR' A
#
# COMPACT_ATOMS: atom_id res chain seq x y z
N MET A 1 17.92 8.69 7.22
CA MET A 1 16.60 8.04 7.27
C MET A 1 16.14 7.72 5.86
N ILE A 2 15.68 6.50 5.65
CA ILE A 2 15.20 6.07 4.33
C ILE A 2 13.68 6.24 4.31
N THR A 3 13.16 6.92 3.29
CA THR A 3 11.73 7.12 3.10
C THR A 3 11.31 6.46 1.80
N PHE A 4 10.31 5.59 1.88
CA PHE A 4 9.76 4.94 0.69
C PHE A 4 8.46 5.63 0.28
N LYS A 5 8.23 5.67 -1.02
CA LYS A 5 6.96 6.15 -1.55
C LYS A 5 5.96 5.01 -1.54
N VAL A 6 4.80 5.26 -0.96
CA VAL A 6 3.70 4.31 -0.94
C VAL A 6 2.58 4.86 -1.80
N GLU A 7 2.17 4.10 -2.79
CA GLU A 7 1.04 4.45 -3.65
C GLU A 7 -0.17 3.64 -3.23
N VAL A 8 -1.31 4.30 -3.10
CA VAL A 8 -2.53 3.65 -2.63
C VAL A 8 -3.63 3.87 -3.67
N GLU A 9 -4.30 2.79 -4.05
CA GLU A 9 -5.37 2.90 -5.04
C GLU A 9 -6.50 1.92 -4.69
N GLN A 10 -7.73 2.28 -5.05
CA GLN A 10 -8.88 1.46 -4.76
C GLN A 10 -9.17 0.52 -5.92
N GLU A 11 -9.38 -0.75 -5.62
CA GLU A 11 -9.74 -1.75 -6.59
C GLU A 11 -11.23 -1.73 -6.89
N GLU A 12 -11.65 -2.38 -7.96
CA GLU A 12 -13.04 -2.40 -8.38
C GLU A 12 -13.97 -3.01 -7.33
N ASP A 13 -13.48 -3.95 -6.55
CA ASP A 13 -14.26 -4.61 -5.51
C ASP A 13 -14.31 -3.82 -4.19
N GLY A 14 -13.72 -2.62 -4.16
CA GLY A 14 -13.73 -1.76 -3.00
C GLY A 14 -12.53 -1.89 -2.07
N ARG A 15 -11.70 -2.90 -2.27
CA ARG A 15 -10.48 -3.04 -1.47
C ARG A 15 -9.45 -1.98 -1.87
N TRP A 16 -8.57 -1.66 -0.96
CA TRP A 16 -7.48 -0.73 -1.20
C TRP A 16 -6.17 -1.49 -1.31
N LEU A 17 -5.36 -1.11 -2.30
CA LEU A 17 -4.05 -1.70 -2.53
C LEU A 17 -3.01 -0.63 -2.23
N ALA A 18 -2.04 -0.97 -1.38
CA ALA A 18 -0.88 -0.12 -1.13
C ALA A 18 0.36 -0.81 -1.70
N GLU A 19 1.19 -0.05 -2.37
CA GLU A 19 2.36 -0.58 -3.03
C GLU A 19 3.55 0.32 -2.74
N VAL A 20 4.70 -0.28 -2.41
CA VAL A 20 5.95 0.46 -2.23
C VAL A 20 6.67 0.49 -3.58
N LEU A 21 6.77 1.67 -4.16
CA LEU A 21 7.29 1.82 -5.53
C LEU A 21 8.76 1.40 -5.67
N GLU A 22 9.55 1.68 -4.64
CA GLU A 22 10.98 1.37 -4.66
C GLU A 22 11.29 -0.11 -4.43
N LEU A 23 10.31 -0.87 -3.96
CA LEU A 23 10.49 -2.27 -3.62
C LEU A 23 9.48 -3.12 -4.36
N PRO A 24 9.80 -3.54 -5.59
CA PRO A 24 8.87 -4.35 -6.39
C PRO A 24 8.45 -5.61 -5.62
N GLY A 25 7.15 -5.89 -5.65
CA GLY A 25 6.59 -7.03 -4.95
C GLY A 25 6.16 -6.74 -3.51
N VAL A 26 6.46 -5.56 -2.98
CA VAL A 26 5.98 -5.19 -1.65
C VAL A 26 4.66 -4.45 -1.79
N LEU A 27 3.58 -5.18 -1.57
CA LEU A 27 2.23 -4.62 -1.67
C LEU A 27 1.30 -5.34 -0.68
N ALA A 28 0.20 -4.69 -0.33
CA ALA A 28 -0.77 -5.27 0.58
C ALA A 28 -2.15 -4.67 0.33
N TYR A 29 -3.18 -5.44 0.67
CA TYR A 29 -4.56 -4.99 0.58
C TYR A 29 -5.09 -4.63 1.96
N GLY A 30 -6.05 -3.72 1.99
CA GLY A 30 -6.76 -3.34 3.20
C GLY A 30 -8.17 -2.91 2.88
N GLN A 31 -9.00 -2.78 3.91
CA GLN A 31 -10.39 -2.35 3.76
C GLN A 31 -10.49 -0.85 3.52
N ASP A 32 -9.47 -0.10 3.91
CA ASP A 32 -9.39 1.34 3.66
C ASP A 32 -7.93 1.70 3.39
N GLN A 33 -7.71 3.00 3.06
CA GLN A 33 -6.38 3.48 2.72
C GLN A 33 -5.39 3.27 3.85
N ASP A 34 -5.80 3.60 5.08
CA ASP A 34 -4.90 3.53 6.23
C ASP A 34 -4.50 2.10 6.52
N ALA A 35 -5.45 1.16 6.42
CA ALA A 35 -5.16 -0.25 6.67
C ALA A 35 -4.18 -0.80 5.64
N ALA A 36 -4.39 -0.47 4.36
CA ALA A 36 -3.49 -0.94 3.30
C ALA A 36 -2.10 -0.36 3.47
N ALA A 37 -1.99 0.95 3.71
CA ALA A 37 -0.71 1.62 3.87
C ALA A 37 0.06 1.10 5.08
N ALA A 38 -0.64 0.85 6.19
CA ALA A 38 0.00 0.37 7.40
C ALA A 38 0.67 -1.00 7.20
N LYS A 39 0.11 -1.83 6.34
CA LYS A 39 0.66 -3.18 6.11
C LYS A 39 1.98 -3.16 5.36
N VAL A 40 2.26 -2.14 4.58
CA VAL A 40 3.51 -2.04 3.83
C VAL A 40 4.54 -1.17 4.52
N GLN A 41 4.16 -0.46 5.56
CA GLN A 41 5.10 0.35 6.34
C GLN A 41 5.84 -0.53 7.35
N ARG A 42 7.10 -0.19 7.54
CA ARG A 42 7.97 -0.91 8.47
C ARG A 42 8.62 0.06 9.45
#